data_b23c4262d7445eeec43e91b279686dc9
#
_entry.id   b23c4262d7445eeec43e91b279686dc9
#
_cell.length_a   1.000
_cell.length_b   1.000
_cell.length_c   1.000
_cell.angle_alpha   90.00
_cell.angle_beta   90.00
_cell.angle_gamma   90.00
#
_symmetry.space_group_name_H-M   'P 1'
#
loop_
_entity.id
_entity.type
_entity.pdbx_description
1 polymer ?
#
loop_
_entity_poly.entity_id
_entity_poly.type
_entity_poly.pdbx_seq_one_letter_code
_entity_poly.pdbx_strand_id
1 'polypeptide(L)'
;MAQPFDIISRALKDIGALEAGETPTPEAAQDAFDMLNDIVDQWSNESMMVSYKTEIIYPISPGVTQYTIGPGGTIGAVFTGSISGNILTVTAIASGAIALGQTLSGSGITDGTTIVAFQSGAGGNINEVGTYTLNISQTVTSTTINSYYQRPLSINSAFVRINTYSNNQPITNGGLDYPVAILNVEDYEMIGLKTLAGPWPKALYYQPTETLGNIFVWPNPSQGEMHIFADTLFARYNTINDPIILPQGYSMALRWCLAERLMPMYGKASATQIGMINAYASQAKATIKRTNMKPIQSARFQDAMLSSRQRDAGWILSGGFFR
;
A
#
# COMPACT_ATOMS: atom_id res chain seq x y z
N MET A 1 17.21 -1.76 15.03
CA MET A 1 16.64 -1.26 13.77
C MET A 1 16.95 0.22 13.71
N ALA A 2 17.11 0.79 12.51
CA ALA A 2 17.30 2.23 12.39
C ALA A 2 16.03 2.96 12.88
N GLN A 3 16.19 4.08 13.55
CA GLN A 3 15.10 4.94 14.03
C GLN A 3 15.24 6.32 13.39
N PRO A 4 14.16 7.12 13.29
CA PRO A 4 14.22 8.52 12.86
C PRO A 4 15.28 9.31 13.62
N PHE A 5 15.40 9.11 14.93
CA PHE A 5 16.41 9.74 15.78
C PHE A 5 17.84 9.50 15.27
N ASP A 6 18.16 8.28 14.84
CA ASP A 6 19.50 7.95 14.32
C ASP A 6 19.80 8.69 13.01
N ILE A 7 18.79 8.81 12.13
CA ILE A 7 18.92 9.53 10.86
C ILE A 7 19.11 11.03 11.12
N ILE A 8 18.28 11.60 12.00
CA ILE A 8 18.33 13.02 12.39
C ILE A 8 19.68 13.36 12.98
N SER A 9 20.14 12.59 13.98
CA SER A 9 21.42 12.82 14.64
C SER A 9 22.59 12.78 13.66
N ARG A 10 22.56 11.85 12.70
CA ARG A 10 23.59 11.75 11.65
C ARG A 10 23.52 12.90 10.66
N ALA A 11 22.32 13.30 10.22
CA ALA A 11 22.13 14.42 9.30
C ALA A 11 22.64 15.74 9.91
N LEU A 12 22.34 15.99 11.21
CA LEU A 12 22.83 17.17 11.93
C LEU A 12 24.36 17.19 12.08
N LYS A 13 24.98 16.01 12.26
CA LYS A 13 26.46 15.89 12.25
C LYS A 13 27.07 16.14 10.88
N ASP A 14 26.41 15.68 9.81
CA ASP A 14 26.87 15.87 8.42
C ASP A 14 26.94 17.36 8.01
N ILE A 15 26.00 18.16 8.52
CA ILE A 15 25.97 19.62 8.29
C ILE A 15 26.84 20.42 9.27
N GLY A 16 27.47 19.74 10.25
CA GLY A 16 28.29 20.40 11.29
C GLY A 16 27.49 21.15 12.34
N ALA A 17 26.20 20.87 12.49
CA ALA A 17 25.35 21.46 13.54
C ALA A 17 25.58 20.78 14.89
N LEU A 18 26.02 19.52 14.90
CA LEU A 18 26.34 18.71 16.07
C LEU A 18 27.80 18.21 15.99
N GLU A 19 28.47 18.21 17.13
CA GLU A 19 29.80 17.62 17.27
C GLU A 19 29.73 16.09 17.45
N ALA A 20 30.89 15.42 17.27
CA ALA A 20 30.99 14.01 17.52
C ALA A 20 30.74 13.68 19.00
N GLY A 21 29.73 12.86 19.28
CA GLY A 21 29.35 12.51 20.66
C GLY A 21 28.20 13.32 21.24
N GLU A 22 27.80 14.43 20.62
CA GLU A 22 26.63 15.18 21.02
C GLU A 22 25.31 14.56 20.57
N THR A 23 24.26 14.80 21.34
CA THR A 23 22.87 14.48 20.99
C THR A 23 22.12 15.77 20.65
N PRO A 24 21.17 15.71 19.67
CA PRO A 24 20.40 16.90 19.33
C PRO A 24 19.56 17.40 20.51
N THR A 25 19.36 18.70 20.59
CA THR A 25 18.39 19.27 21.54
C THR A 25 16.98 18.82 21.16
N PRO A 26 16.04 18.73 22.10
CA PRO A 26 14.66 18.33 21.80
C PRO A 26 14.00 19.17 20.71
N GLU A 27 14.25 20.47 20.68
CA GLU A 27 13.72 21.40 19.66
C GLU A 27 14.31 21.09 18.28
N ALA A 28 15.64 20.96 18.16
CA ALA A 28 16.31 20.63 16.92
C ALA A 28 15.92 19.23 16.42
N ALA A 29 15.66 18.30 17.31
CA ALA A 29 15.19 16.96 16.98
C ALA A 29 13.76 16.99 16.43
N GLN A 30 12.87 17.81 16.99
CA GLN A 30 11.49 17.95 16.52
C GLN A 30 11.44 18.64 15.17
N ASP A 31 12.14 19.75 14.96
CA ASP A 31 12.20 20.44 13.68
C ASP A 31 12.72 19.52 12.56
N ALA A 32 13.78 18.76 12.85
CA ALA A 32 14.33 17.81 11.90
C ALA A 32 13.39 16.61 11.66
N PHE A 33 12.59 16.21 12.65
CA PHE A 33 11.60 15.15 12.53
C PHE A 33 10.44 15.57 11.62
N ASP A 34 9.96 16.80 11.77
CA ASP A 34 8.91 17.35 10.90
C ASP A 34 9.40 17.43 9.45
N MET A 35 10.64 17.90 9.23
CA MET A 35 11.26 17.88 7.90
C MET A 35 11.45 16.47 7.33
N LEU A 36 11.76 15.48 8.16
CA LEU A 36 11.88 14.10 7.74
C LEU A 36 10.53 13.57 7.23
N ASN A 37 9.45 13.86 7.95
CA ASN A 37 8.10 13.50 7.53
C ASN A 37 7.68 14.19 6.23
N ASP A 38 8.07 15.46 6.03
CA ASP A 38 7.82 16.17 4.76
C ASP A 38 8.56 15.53 3.59
N ILE A 39 9.77 14.98 3.81
CA ILE A 39 10.50 14.22 2.79
C ILE A 39 9.77 12.91 2.45
N VAL A 40 9.29 12.20 3.46
CA VAL A 40 8.53 10.96 3.29
C VAL A 40 7.25 11.21 2.50
N ASP A 41 6.52 12.28 2.80
CA ASP A 41 5.33 12.69 2.06
C ASP A 41 5.63 13.03 0.60
N GLN A 42 6.70 13.80 0.37
CA GLN A 42 7.12 14.11 -0.99
C GLN A 42 7.46 12.83 -1.77
N TRP A 43 8.20 11.90 -1.15
CA TRP A 43 8.56 10.64 -1.79
C TRP A 43 7.36 9.76 -2.07
N SER A 44 6.34 9.80 -1.21
CA SER A 44 5.07 9.10 -1.43
C SER A 44 4.37 9.54 -2.72
N ASN A 45 4.55 10.80 -3.13
CA ASN A 45 3.98 11.31 -4.38
C ASN A 45 4.84 11.03 -5.62
N GLU A 46 6.10 10.59 -5.43
CA GLU A 46 6.99 10.19 -6.51
C GLU A 46 6.93 8.66 -6.73
N SER A 47 6.23 8.21 -7.75
CA SER A 47 6.05 6.77 -8.03
C SER A 47 7.37 5.98 -8.16
N MET A 48 8.45 6.62 -8.60
CA MET A 48 9.78 6.00 -8.71
C MET A 48 10.52 5.90 -7.38
N MET A 49 10.05 6.55 -6.33
CA MET A 49 10.61 6.44 -4.98
C MET A 49 9.91 5.35 -4.17
N VAL A 50 8.71 4.94 -4.56
CA VAL A 50 7.93 3.91 -3.87
C VAL A 50 8.30 2.53 -4.41
N SER A 51 8.93 1.69 -3.59
CA SER A 51 9.23 0.30 -3.93
C SER A 51 8.24 -0.69 -3.30
N TYR A 52 7.35 -0.22 -2.45
CA TYR A 52 6.45 -1.07 -1.70
C TYR A 52 5.16 -1.33 -2.48
N LYS A 53 4.98 -2.58 -2.88
CA LYS A 53 3.74 -3.05 -3.50
C LYS A 53 2.97 -3.82 -2.45
N THR A 54 1.74 -3.41 -2.20
CA THR A 54 0.84 -4.12 -1.32
C THR A 54 -0.18 -4.88 -2.14
N GLU A 55 -0.39 -6.13 -1.78
CA GLU A 55 -1.52 -6.91 -2.27
C GLU A 55 -2.74 -6.59 -1.42
N ILE A 56 -3.76 -6.06 -2.06
CA ILE A 56 -5.05 -5.72 -1.45
C ILE A 56 -6.02 -6.83 -1.82
N ILE A 57 -6.55 -7.51 -0.83
CA ILE A 57 -7.45 -8.65 -1.02
C ILE A 57 -8.81 -8.32 -0.41
N TYR A 58 -9.88 -8.51 -1.19
CA TYR A 58 -11.23 -8.36 -0.68
C TYR A 58 -12.23 -9.24 -1.43
N PRO A 59 -13.26 -9.73 -0.72
CA PRO A 59 -14.32 -10.52 -1.35
C PRO A 59 -15.19 -9.63 -2.23
N ILE A 60 -15.59 -10.17 -3.37
CA ILE A 60 -16.54 -9.52 -4.27
C ILE A 60 -17.95 -9.81 -3.79
N SER A 61 -18.72 -8.76 -3.56
CA SER A 61 -20.14 -8.87 -3.22
C SER A 61 -21.00 -8.87 -4.48
N PRO A 62 -21.95 -9.81 -4.63
CA PRO A 62 -22.82 -9.86 -5.79
C PRO A 62 -23.59 -8.55 -5.98
N GLY A 63 -23.60 -8.04 -7.21
CA GLY A 63 -24.33 -6.82 -7.54
C GLY A 63 -23.60 -5.51 -7.21
N VAL A 64 -22.45 -5.55 -6.57
CA VAL A 64 -21.68 -4.35 -6.21
C VAL A 64 -20.66 -4.06 -7.31
N THR A 65 -20.79 -2.87 -7.91
CA THR A 65 -19.91 -2.40 -8.98
C THR A 65 -18.88 -1.39 -8.52
N GLN A 66 -19.04 -0.83 -7.32
CA GLN A 66 -18.17 0.20 -6.77
C GLN A 66 -17.74 -0.19 -5.36
N TYR A 67 -16.43 -0.16 -5.15
CA TYR A 67 -15.79 -0.34 -3.86
C TYR A 67 -14.99 0.91 -3.52
N THR A 68 -14.80 1.17 -2.22
CA THR A 68 -13.98 2.30 -1.76
C THR A 68 -12.85 1.80 -0.87
N ILE A 69 -11.64 2.33 -1.07
CA ILE A 69 -10.45 1.99 -0.31
C ILE A 69 -9.92 3.23 0.41
N GLY A 70 -9.52 3.07 1.64
CA GLY A 70 -9.06 4.15 2.52
C GLY A 70 -9.78 4.09 3.88
N PRO A 71 -9.48 5.05 4.77
CA PRO A 71 -10.13 5.13 6.08
C PRO A 71 -11.66 5.26 5.95
N GLY A 72 -12.41 4.30 6.51
CA GLY A 72 -13.87 4.27 6.40
C GLY A 72 -14.41 3.78 5.05
N GLY A 73 -13.55 3.25 4.17
CA GLY A 73 -13.94 2.64 2.90
C GLY A 73 -14.63 1.28 3.07
N THR A 74 -15.22 0.78 1.99
CA THR A 74 -15.89 -0.52 1.96
C THR A 74 -14.92 -1.71 1.93
N ILE A 75 -13.66 -1.48 1.52
CA ILE A 75 -12.61 -2.48 1.54
C ILE A 75 -11.90 -2.44 2.89
N GLY A 76 -12.27 -3.36 3.76
CA GLY A 76 -11.81 -3.46 5.13
C GLY A 76 -12.76 -4.32 5.93
N ALA A 77 -12.65 -4.29 7.25
CA ALA A 77 -13.55 -5.02 8.13
C ALA A 77 -13.92 -4.18 9.36
N VAL A 78 -15.11 -4.47 9.89
CA VAL A 78 -15.54 -4.02 11.21
C VAL A 78 -15.70 -5.25 12.08
N PHE A 79 -14.99 -5.29 13.20
CA PHE A 79 -14.99 -6.45 14.08
C PHE A 79 -14.83 -6.05 15.55
N THR A 80 -15.14 -6.97 16.43
CA THR A 80 -14.91 -6.83 17.87
C THR A 80 -13.67 -7.61 18.24
N GLY A 81 -12.74 -6.96 18.95
CA GLY A 81 -11.49 -7.59 19.37
C GLY A 81 -10.81 -6.86 20.51
N SER A 82 -9.77 -7.47 21.03
CA SER A 82 -8.88 -6.92 22.06
C SER A 82 -7.43 -7.10 21.65
N ILE A 83 -6.56 -6.23 22.15
CA ILE A 83 -5.12 -6.28 21.86
C ILE A 83 -4.36 -6.45 23.18
N SER A 84 -3.45 -7.41 23.21
CA SER A 84 -2.52 -7.65 24.33
C SER A 84 -1.10 -7.82 23.77
N GLY A 85 -0.25 -6.85 24.01
CA GLY A 85 1.08 -6.81 23.38
C GLY A 85 0.95 -6.65 21.87
N ASN A 86 1.56 -7.56 21.11
CA ASN A 86 1.49 -7.59 19.65
C ASN A 86 0.39 -8.52 19.12
N ILE A 87 -0.49 -9.03 19.98
CA ILE A 87 -1.51 -9.99 19.60
C ILE A 87 -2.88 -9.31 19.62
N LEU A 88 -3.52 -9.29 18.46
CA LEU A 88 -4.93 -8.96 18.31
C LEU A 88 -5.76 -10.24 18.39
N THR A 89 -6.72 -10.29 19.29
CA THR A 89 -7.71 -11.36 19.37
C THR A 89 -9.05 -10.86 18.85
N VAL A 90 -9.50 -11.42 17.73
CA VAL A 90 -10.80 -11.12 17.10
C VAL A 90 -11.82 -12.11 17.62
N THR A 91 -12.91 -11.61 18.18
CA THR A 91 -13.99 -12.43 18.75
C THR A 91 -15.24 -12.50 17.87
N ALA A 92 -15.50 -11.46 17.09
CA ALA A 92 -16.63 -11.42 16.16
C ALA A 92 -16.35 -10.47 15.00
N ILE A 93 -16.74 -10.83 13.78
CA ILE A 93 -16.65 -9.99 12.59
C ILE A 93 -18.08 -9.51 12.27
N ALA A 94 -18.27 -8.18 12.25
CA ALA A 94 -19.56 -7.59 11.94
C ALA A 94 -19.75 -7.39 10.43
N SER A 95 -18.69 -7.01 9.70
CA SER A 95 -18.74 -6.83 8.26
C SER A 95 -17.34 -6.82 7.65
N GLY A 96 -17.25 -7.06 6.34
CA GLY A 96 -16.04 -6.99 5.56
C GLY A 96 -15.11 -8.17 5.75
N ALA A 97 -13.84 -7.98 5.39
CA ALA A 97 -12.81 -9.03 5.43
C ALA A 97 -11.54 -8.52 6.09
N ILE A 98 -11.05 -9.24 7.09
CA ILE A 98 -9.76 -8.97 7.73
C ILE A 98 -8.67 -9.59 6.87
N ALA A 99 -7.67 -8.78 6.51
CA ALA A 99 -6.55 -9.24 5.70
C ALA A 99 -5.22 -8.62 6.19
N LEU A 100 -4.12 -9.21 5.75
CA LEU A 100 -2.78 -8.72 6.07
C LEU A 100 -2.54 -7.35 5.42
N GLY A 101 -1.77 -6.51 6.11
CA GLY A 101 -1.45 -5.16 5.64
C GLY A 101 -2.54 -4.12 5.91
N GLN A 102 -3.69 -4.49 6.47
CA GLN A 102 -4.71 -3.53 6.88
C GLN A 102 -4.26 -2.76 8.12
N THR A 103 -4.55 -1.47 8.12
CA THR A 103 -4.36 -0.58 9.26
C THR A 103 -5.58 -0.63 10.16
N LEU A 104 -5.37 -0.64 11.45
CA LEU A 104 -6.42 -0.67 12.47
C LEU A 104 -6.74 0.74 12.97
N SER A 105 -8.01 1.00 13.23
CA SER A 105 -8.49 2.20 13.90
C SER A 105 -9.61 1.88 14.88
N GLY A 106 -9.63 2.58 15.99
CA GLY A 106 -10.61 2.37 17.06
C GLY A 106 -10.18 3.05 18.36
N SER A 107 -11.06 2.99 19.36
CA SER A 107 -10.76 3.61 20.64
C SER A 107 -9.57 2.92 21.33
N GLY A 108 -8.53 3.69 21.65
CA GLY A 108 -7.32 3.22 22.33
C GLY A 108 -6.30 2.53 21.42
N ILE A 109 -6.53 2.49 20.10
CA ILE A 109 -5.58 1.95 19.14
C ILE A 109 -4.62 3.06 18.71
N THR A 110 -3.33 2.76 18.75
CA THR A 110 -2.27 3.66 18.30
C THR A 110 -2.31 3.76 16.77
N ASP A 111 -2.22 4.97 16.22
CA ASP A 111 -2.16 5.20 14.78
C ASP A 111 -0.99 4.45 14.14
N GLY A 112 -1.19 3.96 12.92
CA GLY A 112 -0.18 3.16 12.22
C GLY A 112 -0.11 1.69 12.65
N THR A 113 -1.01 1.23 13.54
CA THR A 113 -1.11 -0.19 13.87
C THR A 113 -1.60 -0.98 12.66
N THR A 114 -0.83 -1.98 12.22
CA THR A 114 -1.14 -2.82 11.06
C THR A 114 -1.11 -4.31 11.39
N ILE A 115 -1.92 -5.08 10.67
CA ILE A 115 -1.93 -6.55 10.76
C ILE A 115 -0.76 -7.10 9.93
N VAL A 116 0.17 -7.78 10.58
CA VAL A 116 1.39 -8.30 9.94
C VAL A 116 1.28 -9.77 9.57
N ALA A 117 0.67 -10.57 10.45
CA ALA A 117 0.56 -12.01 10.23
C ALA A 117 -0.71 -12.57 10.89
N PHE A 118 -1.20 -13.65 10.32
CA PHE A 118 -2.18 -14.52 10.97
C PHE A 118 -1.46 -15.48 11.92
N GLN A 119 -1.98 -15.66 13.12
CA GLN A 119 -1.34 -16.51 14.13
C GLN A 119 -2.14 -17.79 14.40
N SER A 120 -3.41 -17.68 14.74
CA SER A 120 -4.30 -18.84 14.90
C SER A 120 -5.77 -18.42 14.79
N GLY A 121 -6.63 -19.30 14.31
CA GLY A 121 -8.05 -19.07 14.17
C GLY A 121 -8.83 -20.36 13.93
N ALA A 122 -10.14 -20.24 13.89
CA ALA A 122 -11.05 -21.37 13.82
C ALA A 122 -10.94 -22.22 12.55
N GLY A 123 -10.31 -21.73 11.48
CA GLY A 123 -10.14 -22.47 10.22
C GLY A 123 -8.76 -22.34 9.61
N GLY A 124 -7.86 -21.56 10.22
CA GLY A 124 -6.51 -21.32 9.70
C GLY A 124 -6.45 -20.38 8.52
N ASN A 125 -7.55 -19.70 8.17
CA ASN A 125 -7.63 -18.76 7.07
C ASN A 125 -7.62 -17.31 7.57
N ILE A 126 -7.17 -16.41 6.69
CA ILE A 126 -7.38 -14.98 6.85
C ILE A 126 -8.88 -14.71 6.80
N ASN A 127 -9.37 -13.70 7.53
CA ASN A 127 -10.79 -13.33 7.61
C ASN A 127 -11.65 -14.24 8.49
N GLU A 128 -11.06 -14.79 9.53
CA GLU A 128 -11.79 -15.57 10.53
C GLU A 128 -11.58 -14.99 11.94
N VAL A 129 -12.46 -15.35 12.86
CA VAL A 129 -12.22 -15.10 14.29
C VAL A 129 -10.98 -15.86 14.72
N GLY A 130 -10.07 -15.19 15.43
CA GLY A 130 -8.79 -15.78 15.79
C GLY A 130 -7.79 -14.75 16.27
N THR A 131 -6.51 -15.09 16.22
CA THR A 131 -5.45 -14.21 16.66
C THR A 131 -4.55 -13.79 15.50
N TYR A 132 -4.20 -12.51 15.49
CA TYR A 132 -3.36 -11.86 14.48
C TYR A 132 -2.19 -11.17 15.15
N THR A 133 -1.06 -11.10 14.47
CA THR A 133 0.12 -10.38 14.93
C THR A 133 0.11 -8.96 14.40
N LEU A 134 0.38 -7.99 15.27
CA LEU A 134 0.46 -6.56 14.95
C LEU A 134 1.92 -6.08 14.95
N ASN A 135 2.17 -4.98 14.24
CA ASN A 135 3.47 -4.32 14.19
C ASN A 135 3.77 -3.52 15.48
N ILE A 136 2.74 -2.99 16.17
CA ILE A 136 2.87 -2.15 17.38
C ILE A 136 2.33 -2.90 18.59
N SER A 137 3.14 -2.95 19.66
CA SER A 137 2.75 -3.52 20.95
C SER A 137 1.93 -2.52 21.75
N GLN A 138 0.71 -2.92 22.15
CA GLN A 138 -0.21 -2.08 22.90
C GLN A 138 -1.21 -2.93 23.69
N THR A 139 -1.98 -2.31 24.58
CA THR A 139 -3.04 -3.01 25.33
C THR A 139 -4.36 -2.28 25.11
N VAL A 140 -5.32 -2.95 24.49
CA VAL A 140 -6.67 -2.44 24.21
C VAL A 140 -7.68 -3.45 24.71
N THR A 141 -8.61 -3.01 25.54
CA THR A 141 -9.73 -3.84 25.99
C THR A 141 -10.66 -4.13 24.83
N SER A 142 -11.50 -5.16 24.97
CA SER A 142 -12.46 -5.55 23.91
C SER A 142 -13.32 -4.35 23.47
N THR A 143 -13.18 -3.97 22.21
CA THR A 143 -13.87 -2.84 21.58
C THR A 143 -14.16 -3.13 20.12
N THR A 144 -14.96 -2.27 19.49
CA THR A 144 -15.15 -2.30 18.03
C THR A 144 -13.94 -1.69 17.34
N ILE A 145 -13.34 -2.45 16.44
CA ILE A 145 -12.17 -2.10 15.67
C ILE A 145 -12.53 -2.07 14.19
N ASN A 146 -12.08 -1.05 13.49
CA ASN A 146 -12.17 -0.95 12.05
C ASN A 146 -10.81 -1.24 11.44
N SER A 147 -10.76 -2.05 10.40
CA SER A 147 -9.57 -2.23 9.59
C SER A 147 -9.80 -1.70 8.18
N TYR A 148 -8.76 -1.16 7.57
CA TYR A 148 -8.80 -0.62 6.22
C TYR A 148 -7.41 -0.68 5.58
N TYR A 149 -7.36 -0.71 4.26
CA TYR A 149 -6.11 -0.46 3.55
C TYR A 149 -5.92 1.04 3.34
N GLN A 150 -4.68 1.49 3.40
CA GLN A 150 -4.35 2.85 2.99
C GLN A 150 -4.71 3.05 1.51
N ARG A 151 -5.20 4.24 1.18
CA ARG A 151 -5.52 4.59 -0.22
C ARG A 151 -4.24 4.48 -1.07
N PRO A 152 -4.21 3.62 -2.09
CA PRO A 152 -3.04 3.49 -2.95
C PRO A 152 -2.87 4.71 -3.87
N LEU A 153 -1.64 4.96 -4.28
CA LEU A 153 -1.34 5.98 -5.27
C LEU A 153 -1.82 5.55 -6.66
N SER A 154 -1.52 4.31 -7.03
CA SER A 154 -1.91 3.71 -8.30
C SER A 154 -2.07 2.20 -8.17
N ILE A 155 -2.88 1.63 -9.06
CA ILE A 155 -3.04 0.18 -9.20
C ILE A 155 -2.20 -0.28 -10.37
N ASN A 156 -1.34 -1.28 -10.14
CA ASN A 156 -0.42 -1.79 -11.17
C ASN A 156 -0.98 -2.99 -11.92
N SER A 157 -1.60 -3.91 -11.21
CA SER A 157 -2.21 -5.11 -11.76
C SER A 157 -3.31 -5.62 -10.85
N ALA A 158 -4.25 -6.38 -11.38
CA ALA A 158 -5.31 -7.00 -10.64
C ALA A 158 -5.69 -8.34 -11.26
N PHE A 159 -6.16 -9.26 -10.43
CA PHE A 159 -6.79 -10.49 -10.88
C PHE A 159 -7.95 -10.85 -9.93
N VAL A 160 -8.86 -11.66 -10.43
CA VAL A 160 -9.94 -12.24 -9.64
C VAL A 160 -9.65 -13.70 -9.44
N ARG A 161 -9.70 -14.13 -8.19
CA ARG A 161 -9.63 -15.54 -7.82
C ARG A 161 -11.04 -16.08 -7.64
N ILE A 162 -11.34 -17.14 -8.36
CA ILE A 162 -12.58 -17.89 -8.19
C ILE A 162 -12.25 -19.12 -7.38
N ASN A 163 -12.69 -19.14 -6.14
CA ASN A 163 -12.54 -20.31 -5.29
C ASN A 163 -13.55 -21.37 -5.73
N THR A 164 -13.07 -22.53 -6.10
CA THR A 164 -13.92 -23.70 -6.26
C THR A 164 -14.26 -24.23 -4.88
N TYR A 165 -15.55 -24.30 -4.57
CA TYR A 165 -16.02 -24.92 -3.33
C TYR A 165 -16.17 -26.42 -3.52
N SER A 166 -15.58 -27.21 -2.63
CA SER A 166 -15.90 -28.62 -2.47
C SER A 166 -16.61 -28.79 -1.12
N ASN A 167 -17.82 -29.35 -1.14
CA ASN A 167 -18.63 -29.56 0.06
C ASN A 167 -18.89 -28.30 0.92
N ASN A 168 -19.15 -27.18 0.30
CA ASN A 168 -19.34 -25.87 0.97
C ASN A 168 -18.12 -25.35 1.76
N GLN A 169 -16.95 -25.93 1.56
CA GLN A 169 -15.68 -25.40 2.09
C GLN A 169 -14.82 -24.83 0.97
N PRO A 170 -14.23 -23.64 1.13
CA PRO A 170 -13.30 -23.12 0.14
C PRO A 170 -12.11 -24.06 0.01
N ILE A 171 -11.78 -24.45 -1.22
CA ILE A 171 -10.56 -25.21 -1.49
C ILE A 171 -9.39 -24.25 -1.35
N THR A 172 -8.65 -24.38 -0.28
CA THR A 172 -7.54 -23.50 0.12
C THR A 172 -6.39 -23.44 -0.92
N ASN A 173 -6.35 -24.37 -1.88
CA ASN A 173 -5.25 -24.50 -2.85
C ASN A 173 -5.70 -24.71 -4.31
N GLY A 174 -6.90 -24.29 -4.70
CA GLY A 174 -7.43 -24.62 -6.02
C GLY A 174 -8.23 -23.52 -6.72
N GLY A 175 -8.00 -22.25 -6.40
CA GLY A 175 -8.66 -21.13 -7.09
C GLY A 175 -8.13 -20.95 -8.52
N LEU A 176 -9.01 -20.58 -9.44
CA LEU A 176 -8.64 -20.15 -10.78
C LEU A 176 -8.49 -18.63 -10.80
N ASP A 177 -7.32 -18.16 -11.20
CA ASP A 177 -7.01 -16.73 -11.26
C ASP A 177 -7.29 -16.21 -12.69
N TYR A 178 -8.15 -15.19 -12.78
CA TYR A 178 -8.45 -14.50 -14.02
C TYR A 178 -7.90 -13.07 -13.99
N PRO A 179 -7.07 -12.68 -14.97
CA PRO A 179 -6.54 -11.33 -15.01
C PRO A 179 -7.66 -10.31 -15.23
N VAL A 180 -7.55 -9.18 -14.54
CA VAL A 180 -8.46 -8.04 -14.67
C VAL A 180 -7.69 -6.89 -15.30
N ALA A 181 -8.23 -6.30 -16.38
CA ALA A 181 -7.63 -5.15 -17.04
C ALA A 181 -7.85 -3.90 -16.21
N ILE A 182 -6.81 -3.07 -16.12
CA ILE A 182 -6.91 -1.76 -15.51
C ILE A 182 -7.22 -0.77 -16.62
N LEU A 183 -8.37 -0.10 -16.51
CA LEU A 183 -8.82 0.90 -17.47
C LEU A 183 -8.43 2.30 -17.02
N ASN A 184 -8.19 3.17 -17.98
CA ASN A 184 -8.17 4.61 -17.77
C ASN A 184 -9.62 5.17 -17.77
N VAL A 185 -9.79 6.46 -17.49
CA VAL A 185 -11.10 7.09 -17.45
C VAL A 185 -11.80 7.03 -18.82
N GLU A 186 -11.05 7.23 -19.89
CA GLU A 186 -11.58 7.26 -21.26
C GLU A 186 -12.15 5.89 -21.66
N ASP A 187 -11.38 4.83 -21.42
CA ASP A 187 -11.82 3.46 -21.71
C ASP A 187 -13.03 3.04 -20.84
N TYR A 188 -13.07 3.49 -19.58
CA TYR A 188 -14.22 3.22 -18.71
C TYR A 188 -15.48 3.97 -19.16
N GLU A 189 -15.34 5.21 -19.65
CA GLU A 189 -16.46 5.99 -20.18
C GLU A 189 -17.03 5.40 -21.47
N MET A 190 -16.21 4.75 -22.28
CA MET A 190 -16.64 4.05 -23.50
C MET A 190 -17.53 2.83 -23.25
N ILE A 191 -17.61 2.32 -22.02
CA ILE A 191 -18.50 1.23 -21.67
C ILE A 191 -19.95 1.70 -21.72
N GLY A 192 -20.68 1.32 -22.74
CA GLY A 192 -22.08 1.73 -22.93
C GLY A 192 -23.05 1.15 -21.90
N LEU A 193 -22.84 -0.09 -21.43
CA LEU A 193 -23.69 -0.76 -20.45
C LEU A 193 -22.88 -1.09 -19.19
N LYS A 194 -22.83 -0.16 -18.25
CA LYS A 194 -22.08 -0.33 -16.98
C LYS A 194 -22.70 -1.33 -16.03
N THR A 195 -24.01 -1.58 -16.16
CA THR A 195 -24.76 -2.52 -15.32
C THR A 195 -24.79 -3.96 -15.85
N LEU A 196 -24.03 -4.25 -16.91
CA LEU A 196 -23.94 -5.61 -17.47
C LEU A 196 -23.52 -6.58 -16.37
N ALA A 197 -24.34 -7.61 -16.11
CA ALA A 197 -24.00 -8.66 -15.15
C ALA A 197 -23.07 -9.69 -15.78
N GLY A 198 -22.12 -10.18 -14.99
CA GLY A 198 -21.20 -11.22 -15.40
C GLY A 198 -20.78 -12.09 -14.21
N PRO A 199 -20.17 -13.25 -14.45
CA PRO A 199 -19.78 -14.16 -13.39
C PRO A 199 -18.65 -13.57 -12.52
N TRP A 200 -17.71 -12.83 -13.12
CA TRP A 200 -16.61 -12.12 -12.46
C TRP A 200 -16.21 -10.87 -13.25
N PRO A 201 -15.56 -9.89 -12.61
CA PRO A 201 -15.11 -8.69 -13.31
C PRO A 201 -13.94 -9.00 -14.24
N LYS A 202 -13.91 -8.33 -15.37
CA LYS A 202 -12.85 -8.40 -16.38
C LYS A 202 -12.05 -7.12 -16.48
N ALA A 203 -12.62 -6.03 -16.00
CA ALA A 203 -12.01 -4.71 -16.03
C ALA A 203 -12.22 -3.99 -14.70
N LEU A 204 -11.27 -3.14 -14.36
CA LEU A 204 -11.25 -2.32 -13.15
C LEU A 204 -10.82 -0.92 -13.53
N TYR A 205 -11.56 0.09 -13.07
CA TYR A 205 -11.18 1.49 -13.15
C TYR A 205 -10.96 2.03 -11.74
N TYR A 206 -9.83 2.70 -11.52
CA TYR A 206 -9.46 3.31 -10.24
C TYR A 206 -9.48 4.82 -10.33
N GLN A 207 -10.27 5.45 -9.46
CA GLN A 207 -10.36 6.89 -9.33
C GLN A 207 -9.89 7.31 -7.93
N PRO A 208 -8.69 7.88 -7.80
CA PRO A 208 -8.25 8.45 -6.53
C PRO A 208 -9.05 9.72 -6.21
N THR A 209 -9.57 9.79 -4.99
CA THR A 209 -10.19 11.00 -4.42
C THR A 209 -9.36 11.46 -3.22
N GLU A 210 -9.70 12.56 -2.58
CA GLU A 210 -8.90 13.15 -1.51
C GLU A 210 -8.60 12.18 -0.37
N THR A 211 -9.61 11.54 0.18
CA THR A 211 -9.48 10.62 1.33
C THR A 211 -9.61 9.16 0.96
N LEU A 212 -10.41 8.85 -0.05
CA LEU A 212 -10.73 7.50 -0.49
C LEU A 212 -10.26 7.27 -1.93
N GLY A 213 -10.12 6.02 -2.31
CA GLY A 213 -10.00 5.61 -3.70
C GLY A 213 -11.26 4.87 -4.13
N ASN A 214 -11.88 5.26 -5.23
CA ASN A 214 -13.02 4.55 -5.80
C ASN A 214 -12.51 3.51 -6.79
N ILE A 215 -12.97 2.28 -6.63
CA ILE A 215 -12.67 1.16 -7.50
C ILE A 215 -13.96 0.73 -8.17
N PHE A 216 -14.05 0.91 -9.48
CA PHE A 216 -15.17 0.47 -10.29
C PHE A 216 -14.81 -0.83 -10.99
N VAL A 217 -15.67 -1.82 -10.90
CA VAL A 217 -15.47 -3.13 -11.52
C VAL A 217 -16.52 -3.38 -12.60
N TRP A 218 -16.12 -3.99 -13.69
CA TRP A 218 -17.00 -4.32 -14.82
C TRP A 218 -16.61 -5.66 -15.45
N PRO A 219 -17.57 -6.52 -15.84
CA PRO A 219 -19.00 -6.49 -15.57
C PRO A 219 -19.35 -6.56 -14.08
N ASN A 220 -20.63 -6.28 -13.75
CA ASN A 220 -21.16 -6.44 -12.39
C ASN A 220 -21.02 -7.90 -11.95
N PRO A 221 -20.20 -8.21 -10.96
CA PRO A 221 -19.83 -9.57 -10.62
C PRO A 221 -20.86 -10.26 -9.74
N SER A 222 -20.85 -11.60 -9.76
CA SER A 222 -21.65 -12.43 -8.88
C SER A 222 -20.84 -13.15 -7.81
N GLN A 223 -19.51 -13.30 -8.01
CA GLN A 223 -18.64 -14.05 -7.11
C GLN A 223 -17.16 -13.73 -7.35
N GLY A 224 -16.33 -14.16 -6.41
CA GLY A 224 -14.88 -14.12 -6.51
C GLY A 224 -14.22 -13.32 -5.39
N GLU A 225 -12.92 -13.36 -5.38
CA GLU A 225 -12.06 -12.58 -4.51
C GLU A 225 -11.14 -11.72 -5.37
N MET A 226 -11.15 -10.43 -5.14
CA MET A 226 -10.33 -9.49 -5.89
C MET A 226 -8.97 -9.38 -5.24
N HIS A 227 -7.92 -9.53 -6.02
CA HIS A 227 -6.54 -9.29 -5.66
C HIS A 227 -6.01 -8.12 -6.48
N ILE A 228 -5.58 -7.07 -5.82
CA ILE A 228 -5.05 -5.85 -6.44
C ILE A 228 -3.64 -5.62 -5.96
N PHE A 229 -2.70 -5.46 -6.88
CA PHE A 229 -1.35 -5.01 -6.57
C PHE A 229 -1.25 -3.50 -6.80
N ALA A 230 -1.02 -2.79 -5.72
CA ALA A 230 -1.02 -1.34 -5.72
C ALA A 230 0.27 -0.78 -5.12
N ASP A 231 0.66 0.40 -5.58
CA ASP A 231 1.75 1.17 -4.97
C ASP A 231 1.18 1.91 -3.76
N THR A 232 1.67 1.55 -2.57
CA THR A 232 1.21 2.14 -1.31
C THR A 232 2.08 3.33 -0.93
N LEU A 233 1.47 4.34 -0.35
CA LEU A 233 2.17 5.49 0.20
C LEU A 233 3.08 5.08 1.36
N PHE A 234 4.20 5.78 1.54
CA PHE A 234 4.97 5.65 2.76
C PHE A 234 4.17 6.20 3.94
N ALA A 235 4.14 5.46 5.03
CA ALA A 235 3.54 5.96 6.26
C ALA A 235 4.46 7.01 6.90
N ARG A 236 3.88 8.09 7.43
CA ARG A 236 4.59 9.04 8.29
C ARG A 236 5.04 8.34 9.56
N TYR A 237 6.13 8.79 10.12
CA TYR A 237 6.55 8.36 11.44
C TYR A 237 5.75 9.14 12.50
N ASN A 238 5.19 8.44 13.48
CA ASN A 238 4.41 9.07 14.55
C ASN A 238 5.32 9.58 15.67
N THR A 239 6.40 8.84 15.93
CA THR A 239 7.38 9.20 16.95
C THR A 239 8.81 9.10 16.42
N ILE A 240 9.71 9.85 17.05
CA ILE A 240 11.13 9.88 16.71
C ILE A 240 11.83 8.53 16.94
N ASN A 241 11.22 7.63 17.71
CA ASN A 241 11.74 6.31 18.06
C ASN A 241 11.07 5.17 17.29
N ASP A 242 10.18 5.46 16.35
CA ASP A 242 9.51 4.44 15.54
C ASP A 242 10.54 3.63 14.74
N PRO A 243 10.33 2.33 14.56
CA PRO A 243 11.21 1.53 13.73
C PRO A 243 11.06 1.92 12.24
N ILE A 244 12.17 2.20 11.57
CA ILE A 244 12.19 2.44 10.12
C ILE A 244 12.16 1.09 9.40
N ILE A 245 11.04 0.78 8.77
CA ILE A 245 10.84 -0.43 7.98
C ILE A 245 10.89 -0.05 6.50
N LEU A 246 12.09 0.18 5.98
CA LEU A 246 12.33 0.51 4.59
C LEU A 246 13.37 -0.42 3.98
N PRO A 247 13.34 -0.66 2.66
CA PRO A 247 14.36 -1.42 1.97
C PRO A 247 15.77 -0.83 2.17
N GLN A 248 16.78 -1.67 1.98
CA GLN A 248 18.17 -1.24 2.09
C GLN A 248 18.47 -0.07 1.13
N GLY A 249 19.21 0.92 1.60
CA GLY A 249 19.55 2.13 0.86
C GLY A 249 18.64 3.34 1.12
N TYR A 250 17.39 3.12 1.52
CA TYR A 250 16.47 4.23 1.83
C TYR A 250 16.90 5.05 3.04
N SER A 251 17.36 4.41 4.11
CA SER A 251 17.84 5.11 5.31
C SER A 251 19.02 6.05 5.01
N MET A 252 19.93 5.62 4.12
CA MET A 252 21.04 6.47 3.67
C MET A 252 20.54 7.65 2.82
N ALA A 253 19.59 7.40 1.94
CA ALA A 253 19.01 8.46 1.12
C ALA A 253 18.22 9.47 1.95
N LEU A 254 17.42 9.02 2.93
CA LEU A 254 16.73 9.90 3.88
C LEU A 254 17.73 10.77 4.65
N ARG A 255 18.84 10.21 5.12
CA ARG A 255 19.89 10.95 5.81
C ARG A 255 20.44 12.10 4.97
N TRP A 256 20.85 11.84 3.72
CA TRP A 256 21.43 12.86 2.85
C TRP A 256 20.40 13.89 2.39
N CYS A 257 19.17 13.47 2.10
CA CYS A 257 18.08 14.39 1.74
C CYS A 257 17.66 15.26 2.94
N LEU A 258 17.67 14.70 4.15
CA LEU A 258 17.42 15.47 5.35
C LEU A 258 18.54 16.49 5.60
N ALA A 259 19.83 16.09 5.47
CA ALA A 259 20.96 16.98 5.57
C ALA A 259 20.87 18.13 4.55
N GLU A 260 20.51 17.82 3.29
CA GLU A 260 20.28 18.83 2.22
C GLU A 260 19.25 19.89 2.64
N ARG A 261 18.14 19.47 3.29
CA ARG A 261 17.07 20.38 3.71
C ARG A 261 17.35 21.14 5.00
N LEU A 262 18.12 20.56 5.91
CA LEU A 262 18.49 21.20 7.16
C LEU A 262 19.59 22.27 6.99
N MET A 263 20.42 22.19 5.94
CA MET A 263 21.51 23.14 5.71
C MET A 263 21.09 24.62 5.79
N PRO A 264 19.98 25.06 5.15
CA PRO A 264 19.59 26.47 5.21
C PRO A 264 19.22 26.94 6.62
N MET A 265 18.70 26.08 7.47
CA MET A 265 18.28 26.43 8.85
C MET A 265 19.48 26.69 9.77
N TYR A 266 20.52 25.87 9.62
CA TYR A 266 21.66 25.95 10.55
C TYR A 266 22.81 26.85 10.03
N GLY A 267 22.95 27.01 8.73
CA GLY A 267 23.95 27.91 8.13
C GLY A 267 25.42 27.62 8.50
N LYS A 268 25.70 26.42 9.06
CA LYS A 268 27.03 26.04 9.57
C LYS A 268 27.88 25.30 8.54
N ALA A 269 27.27 24.80 7.47
CA ALA A 269 27.99 24.02 6.44
C ALA A 269 28.87 24.93 5.58
N SER A 270 30.15 24.54 5.38
CA SER A 270 31.04 25.20 4.46
C SER A 270 30.60 24.98 3.00
N ALA A 271 31.04 25.85 2.08
CA ALA A 271 30.71 25.73 0.65
C ALA A 271 31.07 24.36 0.06
N THR A 272 32.18 23.78 0.51
CA THR A 272 32.62 22.44 0.09
C THR A 272 31.67 21.35 0.62
N GLN A 273 31.24 21.44 1.89
CA GLN A 273 30.30 20.49 2.49
C GLN A 273 28.94 20.57 1.79
N ILE A 274 28.43 21.75 1.47
CA ILE A 274 27.19 21.96 0.72
C ILE A 274 27.25 21.21 -0.63
N GLY A 275 28.35 21.39 -1.38
CA GLY A 275 28.55 20.69 -2.64
C GLY A 275 28.56 19.16 -2.51
N MET A 276 29.23 18.64 -1.49
CA MET A 276 29.30 17.19 -1.21
C MET A 276 27.93 16.63 -0.79
N ILE A 277 27.19 17.29 0.10
CA ILE A 277 25.88 16.84 0.57
C ILE A 277 24.88 16.81 -0.59
N ASN A 278 24.85 17.85 -1.42
CA ASN A 278 23.98 17.90 -2.60
C ASN A 278 24.32 16.78 -3.61
N ALA A 279 25.61 16.50 -3.82
CA ALA A 279 26.04 15.40 -4.67
C ALA A 279 25.59 14.03 -4.12
N TYR A 280 25.76 13.79 -2.82
CA TYR A 280 25.34 12.54 -2.19
C TYR A 280 23.83 12.38 -2.15
N ALA A 281 23.06 13.44 -1.88
CA ALA A 281 21.60 13.42 -1.90
C ALA A 281 21.08 13.10 -3.32
N SER A 282 21.61 13.74 -4.34
CA SER A 282 21.23 13.49 -5.73
C SER A 282 21.59 12.07 -6.19
N GLN A 283 22.79 11.58 -5.84
CA GLN A 283 23.23 10.23 -6.14
C GLN A 283 22.36 9.18 -5.45
N ALA A 284 22.03 9.39 -4.17
CA ALA A 284 21.16 8.48 -3.42
C ALA A 284 19.75 8.40 -4.00
N LYS A 285 19.12 9.56 -4.34
CA LYS A 285 17.83 9.62 -5.04
C LYS A 285 17.90 8.89 -6.39
N ALA A 286 18.93 9.14 -7.20
CA ALA A 286 19.11 8.48 -8.49
C ALA A 286 19.26 6.96 -8.37
N THR A 287 19.92 6.49 -7.31
CA THR A 287 20.09 5.05 -7.06
C THR A 287 18.75 4.39 -6.75
N ILE A 288 17.92 4.98 -5.87
CA ILE A 288 16.58 4.48 -5.56
C ILE A 288 15.71 4.47 -6.81
N LYS A 289 15.66 5.60 -7.54
CA LYS A 289 14.87 5.69 -8.78
C LYS A 289 15.25 4.62 -9.80
N ARG A 290 16.54 4.37 -9.98
CA ARG A 290 17.04 3.34 -10.91
C ARG A 290 16.66 1.93 -10.45
N THR A 291 16.71 1.65 -9.15
CA THR A 291 16.31 0.34 -8.60
C THR A 291 14.80 0.10 -8.77
N ASN A 292 13.99 1.15 -8.66
CA ASN A 292 12.53 1.07 -8.75
C ASN A 292 12.00 1.22 -10.19
N MET A 293 12.86 1.44 -11.17
CA MET A 293 12.43 1.48 -12.58
C MET A 293 11.75 0.16 -12.93
N LYS A 294 10.55 0.25 -13.49
CA LYS A 294 9.87 -0.92 -14.05
C LYS A 294 10.74 -1.51 -15.17
N PRO A 295 10.93 -2.84 -15.22
CA PRO A 295 11.64 -3.46 -16.33
C PRO A 295 10.93 -3.09 -17.64
N ILE A 296 11.73 -2.80 -18.67
CA ILE A 296 11.19 -2.49 -20.00
C ILE A 296 10.42 -3.72 -20.47
N GLN A 297 9.11 -3.58 -20.61
CA GLN A 297 8.31 -4.59 -21.25
C GLN A 297 8.53 -4.45 -22.76
N SER A 298 9.09 -5.47 -23.39
CA SER A 298 9.13 -5.53 -24.85
C SER A 298 7.69 -5.53 -25.36
N ALA A 299 7.33 -4.53 -26.15
CA ALA A 299 6.06 -4.54 -26.88
C ALA A 299 6.06 -5.80 -27.78
N ARG A 300 5.28 -6.80 -27.41
CA ARG A 300 4.99 -7.90 -28.32
C ARG A 300 3.94 -7.36 -29.29
N PHE A 301 4.31 -7.26 -30.56
CA PHE A 301 3.31 -7.15 -31.61
C PHE A 301 2.41 -8.37 -31.47
N GLN A 302 1.16 -8.13 -31.08
CA GLN A 302 0.18 -9.20 -31.13
C GLN A 302 -0.09 -9.48 -32.61
N ASP A 303 0.17 -10.70 -33.04
CA ASP A 303 -0.17 -11.20 -34.39
C ASP A 303 -1.65 -10.96 -34.74
N ALA A 304 -2.50 -10.77 -33.74
CA ALA A 304 -3.91 -10.40 -33.87
C ALA A 304 -4.13 -9.02 -34.54
N MET A 305 -3.16 -8.09 -34.49
CA MET A 305 -3.24 -6.83 -35.25
C MET A 305 -2.95 -7.02 -36.73
N LEU A 306 -2.24 -8.07 -37.12
CA LEU A 306 -1.88 -8.39 -38.49
C LEU A 306 -2.84 -9.42 -39.14
N SER A 307 -3.57 -10.19 -38.34
CA SER A 307 -4.57 -11.13 -38.85
C SER A 307 -5.97 -10.58 -38.58
N SER A 308 -6.67 -10.20 -39.64
CA SER A 308 -8.09 -9.82 -39.61
C SER A 308 -9.04 -10.96 -39.16
N ARG A 309 -8.48 -12.03 -38.62
CA ARG A 309 -9.16 -13.32 -38.40
C ARG A 309 -9.66 -13.58 -36.99
N GLN A 310 -9.53 -12.66 -36.05
CA GLN A 310 -9.81 -13.02 -34.66
C GLN A 310 -10.86 -12.16 -33.95
N ARG A 311 -11.94 -11.84 -34.67
CA ARG A 311 -13.22 -11.50 -34.02
C ARG A 311 -14.07 -12.77 -33.98
N ASP A 312 -13.60 -13.75 -33.20
CA ASP A 312 -14.35 -14.98 -32.98
C ASP A 312 -15.35 -14.83 -31.80
N ALA A 313 -16.13 -15.86 -31.55
CA ALA A 313 -17.07 -15.90 -30.45
C ALA A 313 -16.38 -15.66 -29.11
N GLY A 314 -15.12 -16.06 -28.95
CA GLY A 314 -14.30 -15.83 -27.77
C GLY A 314 -14.01 -14.35 -27.53
N TRP A 315 -13.76 -13.57 -28.58
CA TRP A 315 -13.59 -12.13 -28.49
C TRP A 315 -14.89 -11.44 -28.03
N ILE A 316 -16.03 -11.86 -28.56
CA ILE A 316 -17.35 -11.34 -28.16
C ILE A 316 -17.64 -11.70 -26.71
N LEU A 317 -17.42 -12.96 -26.32
CA LEU A 317 -17.65 -13.45 -24.96
C LEU A 317 -16.69 -12.84 -23.93
N SER A 318 -15.48 -12.44 -24.35
CA SER A 318 -14.51 -11.75 -23.50
C SER A 318 -14.77 -10.26 -23.37
N GLY A 319 -15.83 -9.72 -24.02
CA GLY A 319 -16.17 -8.30 -23.97
C GLY A 319 -15.23 -7.41 -24.80
N GLY A 320 -14.47 -7.97 -25.72
CA GLY A 320 -13.60 -7.22 -26.63
C GLY A 320 -12.31 -6.69 -26.04
N PHE A 321 -12.05 -6.91 -24.76
CA PHE A 321 -10.92 -6.31 -24.06
C PHE A 321 -9.66 -7.18 -24.01
N PHE A 322 -9.74 -8.45 -24.42
CA PHE A 322 -8.62 -9.37 -24.21
C PHE A 322 -8.30 -10.28 -25.40
N ARG A 323 -7.10 -10.11 -25.80
CA ARG A 323 -6.11 -11.15 -25.99
C ARG A 323 -4.76 -10.77 -25.51
#